data_690ff42b35f1f27912bfc571c678438f
#
_entry.id   690ff42b35f1f27912bfc571c678438f
#
_cell.length_a   1.000
_cell.length_b   1.000
_cell.length_c   1.000
_cell.angle_alpha   90.00
_cell.angle_beta   90.00
_cell.angle_gamma   90.00
#
_symmetry.space_group_name_H-M   'P 1'
#
loop_
_entity.id
_entity.type
_entity.pdbx_description
1 polymer ?
#
loop_
_entity_poly.entity_id
_entity_poly.type
_entity_poly.pdbx_seq_one_letter_code
_entity_poly.pdbx_strand_id
1 'polypeptide(L)'
;FPLDLSLNKNYLKVNNTEIEITAEKDPAKLPWSEVDVALECTGIFTDKEKASLHLNNGSKKVLISAPASSVDCTVVFGVNHESLTSTDVIVSNASCTTNCLAPVVKVLHESFGIEVGYMTTIHSYTGDQPVLDTLHKDYYRARAASLNMIPTSTGAAQAVSLVLPELKGKLDGSAIRVPTPNVSCVDLKCVFRKESTVEQINDCLLYTSDAADDVHR
;
A
#
# COMPACT_ATOMS: atom_id res chain seq x y z
N PHE A 1 18.45 -13.46 -12.17
CA PHE A 1 19.13 -14.43 -11.31
C PHE A 1 18.50 -15.78 -11.60
N PRO A 2 19.32 -16.83 -11.94
CA PRO A 2 18.80 -18.18 -12.04
C PRO A 2 18.38 -18.65 -10.62
N LEU A 3 17.12 -19.04 -10.48
CA LEU A 3 16.58 -19.64 -9.27
C LEU A 3 16.51 -21.16 -9.47
N ASP A 4 17.07 -21.91 -8.54
CA ASP A 4 16.85 -23.35 -8.48
C ASP A 4 15.52 -23.61 -7.75
N LEU A 5 14.52 -24.11 -8.49
CA LEU A 5 13.17 -24.32 -8.00
C LEU A 5 12.82 -25.79 -8.07
N SER A 6 12.37 -26.37 -6.99
CA SER A 6 11.78 -27.70 -6.98
C SER A 6 10.59 -27.78 -6.03
N LEU A 7 9.61 -28.62 -6.39
CA LEU A 7 8.40 -28.87 -5.60
C LEU A 7 8.42 -30.31 -5.10
N ASN A 8 8.30 -30.51 -3.80
CA ASN A 8 8.20 -31.81 -3.17
C ASN A 8 6.97 -31.85 -2.24
N LYS A 9 5.92 -32.51 -2.65
CA LYS A 9 4.61 -32.50 -1.96
C LYS A 9 4.14 -31.07 -1.69
N ASN A 10 4.11 -30.67 -0.41
CA ASN A 10 3.68 -29.34 0.04
C ASN A 10 4.84 -28.38 0.31
N TYR A 11 6.06 -28.72 -0.13
CA TYR A 11 7.23 -27.86 0.06
C TYR A 11 7.78 -27.35 -1.26
N LEU A 12 7.83 -26.03 -1.39
CA LEU A 12 8.56 -25.36 -2.47
C LEU A 12 9.98 -25.09 -1.98
N LYS A 13 10.96 -25.65 -2.68
CA LYS A 13 12.35 -25.31 -2.45
C LYS A 13 12.78 -24.21 -3.40
N VAL A 14 13.28 -23.13 -2.86
CA VAL A 14 13.85 -22.00 -3.59
C VAL A 14 15.32 -21.90 -3.20
N ASN A 15 16.21 -22.29 -4.09
CA ASN A 15 17.63 -22.47 -3.80
C ASN A 15 17.82 -23.43 -2.61
N ASN A 16 18.31 -22.92 -1.47
CA ASN A 16 18.52 -23.70 -0.24
C ASN A 16 17.40 -23.54 0.80
N THR A 17 16.34 -22.77 0.50
CA THR A 17 15.25 -22.51 1.44
C THR A 17 14.04 -23.36 1.09
N GLU A 18 13.50 -24.09 2.06
CA GLU A 18 12.24 -24.82 1.94
C GLU A 18 11.09 -23.96 2.49
N ILE A 19 10.02 -23.87 1.73
CA ILE A 19 8.81 -23.09 2.04
C ILE A 19 7.64 -24.05 2.05
N GLU A 20 6.94 -24.17 3.17
CA GLU A 20 5.71 -24.94 3.26
C GLU A 20 4.58 -24.23 2.52
N ILE A 21 3.84 -24.96 1.67
CA ILE A 21 2.69 -24.49 0.94
C ILE A 21 1.43 -25.11 1.54
N THR A 22 0.49 -24.28 1.91
CA THR A 22 -0.82 -24.69 2.41
C THR A 22 -1.93 -24.25 1.46
N ALA A 23 -3.08 -24.90 1.53
CA ALA A 23 -4.30 -24.54 0.78
C ALA A 23 -5.47 -24.21 1.74
N GLU A 24 -5.15 -23.74 2.94
CA GLU A 24 -6.12 -23.38 3.97
C GLU A 24 -6.65 -21.97 3.76
N LYS A 25 -7.98 -21.81 3.81
CA LYS A 25 -8.67 -20.52 3.64
C LYS A 25 -8.93 -19.80 4.97
N ASP A 26 -8.95 -20.54 6.07
CA ASP A 26 -9.20 -20.00 7.39
C ASP A 26 -7.86 -19.67 8.07
N PRO A 27 -7.55 -18.39 8.29
CA PRO A 27 -6.28 -17.98 8.91
C PRO A 27 -6.03 -18.63 10.28
N ALA A 28 -7.08 -18.92 11.03
CA ALA A 28 -6.99 -19.55 12.34
C ALA A 28 -6.52 -21.01 12.29
N LYS A 29 -6.45 -21.62 11.11
CA LYS A 29 -5.98 -23.00 10.90
C LYS A 29 -4.62 -23.10 10.23
N LEU A 30 -4.02 -21.96 9.88
CA LEU A 30 -2.69 -21.92 9.30
C LEU A 30 -1.61 -22.25 10.36
N PRO A 31 -0.48 -22.87 9.96
CA PRO A 31 0.57 -23.32 10.91
C PRO A 31 1.47 -22.14 11.37
N TRP A 32 0.91 -21.22 12.17
CA TRP A 32 1.60 -20.01 12.61
C TRP A 32 2.38 -20.14 13.93
N SER A 33 2.49 -21.34 14.52
CA SER A 33 3.07 -21.53 15.86
C SER A 33 4.52 -21.03 16.02
N GLU A 34 5.29 -21.03 14.93
CA GLU A 34 6.69 -20.57 14.91
C GLU A 34 6.88 -19.30 14.08
N VAL A 35 5.80 -18.56 13.79
CA VAL A 35 5.83 -17.40 12.92
C VAL A 35 5.84 -16.11 13.73
N ASP A 36 6.84 -15.26 13.53
CA ASP A 36 6.90 -13.96 14.18
C ASP A 36 5.93 -12.95 13.55
N VAL A 37 5.79 -12.95 12.22
CA VAL A 37 4.94 -12.02 11.48
C VAL A 37 4.18 -12.75 10.38
N ALA A 38 2.86 -12.76 10.44
CA ALA A 38 2.01 -13.17 9.34
C ALA A 38 1.80 -11.99 8.37
N LEU A 39 2.08 -12.19 7.09
CA LEU A 39 1.77 -11.21 6.05
C LEU A 39 0.39 -11.49 5.46
N GLU A 40 -0.58 -10.63 5.75
CA GLU A 40 -1.93 -10.70 5.19
C GLU A 40 -1.95 -10.02 3.82
N CYS A 41 -1.84 -10.81 2.77
CA CYS A 41 -1.76 -10.34 1.39
C CYS A 41 -2.97 -10.70 0.53
N THR A 42 -4.05 -11.23 1.13
CA THR A 42 -5.24 -11.67 0.38
C THR A 42 -6.17 -10.52 0.00
N GLY A 43 -6.10 -9.39 0.73
CA GLY A 43 -7.04 -8.28 0.60
C GLY A 43 -8.44 -8.56 1.18
N ILE A 44 -8.64 -9.69 1.90
CA ILE A 44 -9.91 -10.11 2.49
C ILE A 44 -9.99 -9.72 3.96
N PHE A 45 -8.93 -9.92 4.72
CA PHE A 45 -8.87 -9.71 6.17
C PHE A 45 -8.28 -8.31 6.47
N THR A 46 -9.01 -7.27 6.04
CA THR A 46 -8.54 -5.86 6.06
C THR A 46 -9.13 -5.03 7.20
N ASP A 47 -9.53 -5.67 8.27
CA ASP A 47 -9.87 -5.03 9.55
C ASP A 47 -9.21 -5.78 10.71
N LYS A 48 -9.05 -5.07 11.85
CA LYS A 48 -8.36 -5.63 13.02
C LYS A 48 -8.96 -6.95 13.50
N GLU A 49 -10.28 -7.04 13.55
CA GLU A 49 -10.98 -8.23 14.06
C GLU A 49 -10.68 -9.45 13.19
N LYS A 50 -10.85 -9.32 11.88
CA LYS A 50 -10.57 -10.41 10.94
C LYS A 50 -9.09 -10.77 10.86
N ALA A 51 -8.22 -9.75 10.82
CA ALA A 51 -6.77 -9.98 10.78
C ALA A 51 -6.24 -10.66 12.06
N SER A 52 -6.92 -10.46 13.20
CA SER A 52 -6.54 -11.12 14.47
C SER A 52 -6.66 -12.64 14.43
N LEU A 53 -7.38 -13.22 13.45
CA LEU A 53 -7.45 -14.67 13.27
C LEU A 53 -6.07 -15.30 13.03
N HIS A 54 -5.14 -14.57 12.43
CA HIS A 54 -3.75 -15.02 12.27
C HIS A 54 -3.01 -15.16 13.62
N LEU A 55 -3.39 -14.38 14.64
CA LEU A 55 -2.79 -14.44 15.98
C LEU A 55 -3.27 -15.66 16.76
N ASN A 56 -4.51 -16.12 16.49
CA ASN A 56 -5.14 -17.20 17.25
C ASN A 56 -4.38 -18.53 17.14
N ASN A 57 -3.57 -18.69 16.09
CA ASN A 57 -2.80 -19.91 15.86
C ASN A 57 -1.28 -19.72 15.99
N GLY A 58 -0.84 -18.64 16.63
CA GLY A 58 0.52 -18.48 17.10
C GLY A 58 1.37 -17.39 16.45
N SER A 59 0.93 -16.75 15.37
CA SER A 59 1.67 -15.59 14.86
C SER A 59 1.73 -14.48 15.91
N LYS A 60 2.89 -13.85 16.09
CA LYS A 60 3.07 -12.79 17.09
C LYS A 60 2.56 -11.45 16.61
N LYS A 61 2.63 -11.19 15.30
CA LYS A 61 2.19 -9.95 14.66
C LYS A 61 1.55 -10.23 13.30
N VAL A 62 0.74 -9.28 12.83
CA VAL A 62 0.15 -9.31 11.49
C VAL A 62 0.47 -8.01 10.76
N LEU A 63 1.02 -8.12 9.56
CA LEU A 63 1.21 -7.01 8.64
C LEU A 63 0.27 -7.17 7.45
N ILE A 64 -0.66 -6.22 7.30
CA ILE A 64 -1.65 -6.22 6.22
C ILE A 64 -1.10 -5.40 5.04
N SER A 65 -0.97 -6.02 3.86
CA SER A 65 -0.47 -5.38 2.64
C SER A 65 -1.53 -4.56 1.89
N ALA A 66 -2.50 -4.01 2.61
CA ALA A 66 -3.62 -3.25 2.08
C ALA A 66 -4.08 -2.18 3.09
N PRO A 67 -4.86 -1.17 2.68
CA PRO A 67 -5.56 -0.31 3.61
C PRO A 67 -6.44 -1.15 4.53
N ALA A 68 -6.38 -0.87 5.83
CA ALA A 68 -7.14 -1.62 6.82
C ALA A 68 -7.76 -0.70 7.86
N SER A 69 -8.87 -1.14 8.45
CA SER A 69 -9.62 -0.38 9.45
C SER A 69 -9.34 -0.88 10.87
N SER A 70 -9.40 0.05 11.83
CA SER A 70 -9.28 -0.23 13.27
C SER A 70 -7.99 -0.94 13.69
N VAL A 71 -6.95 -0.92 12.86
CA VAL A 71 -5.62 -1.49 13.16
C VAL A 71 -4.87 -0.64 14.19
N ASP A 72 -3.83 -1.21 14.79
CA ASP A 72 -3.03 -0.52 15.80
C ASP A 72 -2.26 0.65 15.20
N CYS A 73 -1.69 0.45 14.01
CA CYS A 73 -0.97 1.48 13.29
C CYS A 73 -1.11 1.29 11.77
N THR A 74 -1.17 2.40 11.02
CA THR A 74 -0.99 2.41 9.57
C THR A 74 0.37 3.04 9.28
N VAL A 75 1.21 2.36 8.50
CA VAL A 75 2.61 2.73 8.29
C VAL A 75 2.92 2.86 6.81
N VAL A 76 3.66 3.92 6.49
CA VAL A 76 4.42 4.05 5.24
C VAL A 76 5.89 4.17 5.60
N PHE A 77 6.72 3.25 5.11
CA PHE A 77 8.16 3.27 5.38
C PHE A 77 8.80 4.57 4.88
N GLY A 78 9.72 5.13 5.64
CA GLY A 78 10.33 6.44 5.35
C GLY A 78 9.47 7.66 5.75
N VAL A 79 8.19 7.45 6.09
CA VAL A 79 7.28 8.53 6.49
C VAL A 79 7.02 8.52 7.99
N ASN A 80 6.43 7.46 8.51
CA ASN A 80 6.07 7.35 9.94
C ASN A 80 6.45 6.00 10.57
N HIS A 81 7.37 5.25 9.98
CA HIS A 81 7.77 3.93 10.48
C HIS A 81 8.38 3.97 11.89
N GLU A 82 8.98 5.10 12.27
CA GLU A 82 9.51 5.31 13.62
C GLU A 82 8.41 5.43 14.69
N SER A 83 7.15 5.63 14.29
CA SER A 83 6.02 5.65 15.22
C SER A 83 5.59 4.26 15.69
N LEU A 84 6.09 3.18 15.05
CA LEU A 84 5.80 1.81 15.45
C LEU A 84 6.36 1.50 16.82
N THR A 85 5.53 0.86 17.63
CA THR A 85 5.89 0.40 18.98
C THR A 85 5.84 -1.12 19.09
N SER A 86 6.40 -1.66 20.14
CA SER A 86 6.34 -3.11 20.42
C SER A 86 4.90 -3.60 20.68
N THR A 87 4.01 -2.71 21.07
CA THR A 87 2.59 -3.00 21.36
C THR A 87 1.70 -3.02 20.12
N ASP A 88 2.19 -2.52 18.96
CA ASP A 88 1.45 -2.58 17.72
C ASP A 88 1.55 -4.00 17.15
N VAL A 89 0.44 -4.71 17.17
CA VAL A 89 0.35 -6.13 16.82
C VAL A 89 -0.23 -6.34 15.43
N ILE A 90 -1.23 -5.54 15.07
CA ILE A 90 -1.87 -5.59 13.74
C ILE A 90 -1.65 -4.26 13.04
N VAL A 91 -0.81 -4.29 12.01
CA VAL A 91 -0.32 -3.10 11.30
C VAL A 91 -0.75 -3.15 9.83
N SER A 92 -1.19 -2.01 9.31
CA SER A 92 -1.46 -1.84 7.86
C SER A 92 -0.29 -1.14 7.19
N ASN A 93 0.13 -1.63 6.03
CA ASN A 93 1.09 -0.95 5.16
C ASN A 93 0.42 0.01 4.15
N ALA A 94 -0.80 0.46 4.44
CA ALA A 94 -1.58 1.38 3.60
C ALA A 94 -1.82 0.85 2.17
N SER A 95 -2.11 1.73 1.21
CA SER A 95 -2.28 1.39 -0.21
C SER A 95 -1.03 1.69 -1.03
N CYS A 96 -0.92 1.09 -2.21
CA CYS A 96 0.11 1.40 -3.18
C CYS A 96 0.16 2.91 -3.53
N THR A 97 -1.00 3.52 -3.74
CA THR A 97 -1.09 4.97 -4.04
C THR A 97 -0.69 5.81 -2.82
N THR A 98 -1.06 5.41 -1.60
CA THR A 98 -0.62 6.11 -0.37
C THR A 98 0.89 6.00 -0.19
N ASN A 99 1.48 4.84 -0.45
CA ASN A 99 2.93 4.65 -0.39
C ASN A 99 3.69 5.47 -1.44
N CYS A 100 3.11 5.69 -2.61
CA CYS A 100 3.65 6.60 -3.62
C CYS A 100 3.54 8.07 -3.19
N LEU A 101 2.38 8.48 -2.68
CA LEU A 101 2.04 9.87 -2.42
C LEU A 101 2.66 10.40 -1.11
N ALA A 102 2.64 9.63 -0.03
CA ALA A 102 3.01 10.09 1.30
C ALA A 102 4.47 10.58 1.41
N PRO A 103 5.49 9.88 0.87
CA PRO A 103 6.86 10.40 0.88
C PRO A 103 7.00 11.73 0.15
N VAL A 104 6.37 11.87 -1.02
CA VAL A 104 6.42 13.09 -1.83
C VAL A 104 5.78 14.26 -1.10
N VAL A 105 4.57 14.09 -0.58
CA VAL A 105 3.88 15.18 0.13
C VAL A 105 4.53 15.53 1.46
N LYS A 106 5.20 14.58 2.14
CA LYS A 106 6.01 14.86 3.33
C LYS A 106 7.08 15.88 3.02
N VAL A 107 7.92 15.58 2.04
CA VAL A 107 9.03 16.46 1.61
C VAL A 107 8.53 17.83 1.17
N LEU A 108 7.48 17.85 0.34
CA LEU A 108 6.91 19.11 -0.15
C LEU A 108 6.26 19.92 0.99
N HIS A 109 5.62 19.25 1.94
CA HIS A 109 5.00 19.94 3.08
C HIS A 109 6.04 20.52 4.05
N GLU A 110 7.09 19.78 4.37
CA GLU A 110 8.20 20.23 5.23
C GLU A 110 8.95 21.40 4.59
N SER A 111 9.15 21.37 3.27
CA SER A 111 9.90 22.40 2.56
C SER A 111 9.07 23.67 2.28
N PHE A 112 7.86 23.53 1.80
CA PHE A 112 7.06 24.64 1.25
C PHE A 112 5.74 24.87 1.97
N GLY A 113 5.25 23.91 2.75
CA GLY A 113 3.96 23.99 3.46
C GLY A 113 2.76 23.85 2.54
N ILE A 114 2.25 22.64 2.36
CA ILE A 114 1.02 22.39 1.59
C ILE A 114 -0.18 22.99 2.33
N GLU A 115 -0.95 23.84 1.65
CA GLU A 115 -2.23 24.36 2.11
C GLU A 115 -3.39 23.46 1.67
N VAL A 116 -3.40 23.12 0.39
CA VAL A 116 -4.38 22.24 -0.24
C VAL A 116 -3.73 21.50 -1.39
N GLY A 117 -4.15 20.27 -1.64
CA GLY A 117 -3.73 19.49 -2.78
C GLY A 117 -4.81 18.56 -3.28
N TYR A 118 -4.75 18.26 -4.57
CA TYR A 118 -5.60 17.29 -5.22
C TYR A 118 -4.77 16.33 -6.07
N MET A 119 -4.97 15.04 -5.91
CA MET A 119 -4.28 14.04 -6.70
C MET A 119 -5.24 13.28 -7.61
N THR A 120 -4.77 12.98 -8.82
CA THR A 120 -5.42 12.00 -9.69
C THR A 120 -4.46 10.83 -9.90
N THR A 121 -4.87 9.63 -9.51
CA THR A 121 -4.07 8.44 -9.84
C THR A 121 -4.58 7.83 -11.14
N ILE A 122 -3.70 7.78 -12.14
CA ILE A 122 -3.89 7.00 -13.36
C ILE A 122 -3.37 5.60 -13.05
N HIS A 123 -4.30 4.69 -12.77
CA HIS A 123 -3.98 3.45 -12.06
C HIS A 123 -4.20 2.22 -12.92
N SER A 124 -3.24 1.32 -12.91
CA SER A 124 -3.41 -0.02 -13.49
C SER A 124 -4.63 -0.72 -12.89
N TYR A 125 -5.28 -1.60 -13.66
CA TYR A 125 -6.32 -2.45 -13.09
C TYR A 125 -5.72 -3.46 -12.09
N THR A 126 -6.53 -3.92 -11.16
CA THR A 126 -6.11 -4.83 -10.08
C THR A 126 -7.06 -6.02 -10.00
N GLY A 127 -6.75 -7.00 -9.14
CA GLY A 127 -7.60 -8.16 -8.90
C GLY A 127 -9.02 -7.88 -8.38
N ASP A 128 -9.30 -6.64 -7.94
CA ASP A 128 -10.65 -6.16 -7.61
C ASP A 128 -11.53 -5.97 -8.86
N GLN A 129 -10.93 -5.80 -10.04
CA GLN A 129 -11.64 -5.51 -11.27
C GLN A 129 -11.76 -6.75 -12.16
N PRO A 130 -12.97 -7.04 -12.69
CA PRO A 130 -13.19 -8.16 -13.59
C PRO A 130 -12.53 -7.93 -14.96
N VAL A 131 -12.13 -9.01 -15.59
CA VAL A 131 -11.59 -9.00 -16.97
C VAL A 131 -12.69 -8.75 -18.01
N LEU A 132 -13.88 -9.28 -17.76
CA LEU A 132 -15.09 -9.11 -18.57
C LEU A 132 -16.14 -8.29 -17.82
N ASP A 133 -17.07 -7.68 -18.53
CA ASP A 133 -18.24 -7.02 -17.92
C ASP A 133 -18.98 -7.99 -16.99
N THR A 134 -19.12 -7.64 -15.71
CA THR A 134 -19.84 -8.43 -14.72
C THR A 134 -20.32 -7.59 -13.55
N LEU A 135 -21.05 -8.18 -12.62
CA LEU A 135 -21.55 -7.48 -11.43
C LEU A 135 -20.39 -7.05 -10.53
N HIS A 136 -20.42 -5.79 -10.08
CA HIS A 136 -19.51 -5.22 -9.12
C HIS A 136 -20.25 -4.19 -8.23
N LYS A 137 -19.77 -3.96 -7.01
CA LYS A 137 -20.36 -2.98 -6.08
C LYS A 137 -20.29 -1.55 -6.64
N ASP A 138 -19.19 -1.21 -7.29
CA ASP A 138 -19.00 0.02 -8.05
C ASP A 138 -19.39 -0.26 -9.51
N TYR A 139 -20.43 0.40 -10.00
CA TYR A 139 -20.94 0.20 -11.37
C TYR A 139 -19.91 0.53 -12.45
N TYR A 140 -19.02 1.48 -12.21
CA TYR A 140 -17.94 1.79 -13.15
C TYR A 140 -16.94 0.63 -13.21
N ARG A 141 -16.58 0.03 -12.07
CA ARG A 141 -15.69 -1.14 -12.01
C ARG A 141 -16.33 -2.43 -12.51
N ALA A 142 -17.63 -2.43 -12.80
CA ALA A 142 -18.33 -3.56 -13.42
C ALA A 142 -17.91 -3.77 -14.89
N ARG A 143 -17.25 -2.79 -15.51
CA ARG A 143 -16.81 -2.86 -16.90
C ARG A 143 -15.46 -3.57 -17.02
N ALA A 144 -15.26 -4.23 -18.16
CA ALA A 144 -14.05 -4.97 -18.50
C ALA A 144 -12.79 -4.10 -18.32
N ALA A 145 -11.96 -4.46 -17.33
CA ALA A 145 -10.83 -3.64 -16.86
C ALA A 145 -9.76 -3.42 -17.93
N SER A 146 -9.54 -4.41 -18.79
CA SER A 146 -8.51 -4.38 -19.84
C SER A 146 -8.93 -3.61 -21.10
N LEU A 147 -10.18 -3.12 -21.17
CA LEU A 147 -10.73 -2.46 -22.36
C LEU A 147 -11.28 -1.05 -22.08
N ASN A 148 -11.37 -0.64 -20.82
CA ASN A 148 -12.02 0.61 -20.46
C ASN A 148 -11.16 1.48 -19.55
N MET A 149 -11.25 2.80 -19.72
CA MET A 149 -10.83 3.78 -18.72
C MET A 149 -11.99 3.98 -17.75
N ILE A 150 -11.74 3.79 -16.45
CA ILE A 150 -12.78 3.70 -15.43
C ILE A 150 -12.53 4.75 -14.36
N PRO A 151 -13.27 5.87 -14.34
CA PRO A 151 -13.27 6.80 -13.22
C PRO A 151 -13.82 6.11 -11.97
N THR A 152 -13.16 6.29 -10.84
CA THR A 152 -13.61 5.71 -9.57
C THR A 152 -13.09 6.54 -8.40
N SER A 153 -13.71 6.37 -7.24
CA SER A 153 -13.23 6.97 -6.01
C SER A 153 -11.92 6.32 -5.53
N THR A 154 -11.16 7.06 -4.75
CA THR A 154 -10.00 6.56 -4.02
C THR A 154 -9.92 7.21 -2.66
N GLY A 155 -9.67 6.43 -1.62
CA GLY A 155 -9.36 6.93 -0.28
C GLY A 155 -7.87 7.22 -0.06
N ALA A 156 -7.03 7.05 -1.09
CA ALA A 156 -5.58 7.09 -0.90
C ALA A 156 -5.05 8.47 -0.47
N ALA A 157 -5.61 9.57 -1.00
CA ALA A 157 -5.23 10.92 -0.58
C ALA A 157 -5.65 11.23 0.87
N GLN A 158 -6.84 10.80 1.25
CA GLN A 158 -7.33 10.96 2.62
C GLN A 158 -6.54 10.07 3.59
N ALA A 159 -6.14 8.87 3.15
CA ALA A 159 -5.33 7.95 3.94
C ALA A 159 -3.93 8.49 4.26
N VAL A 160 -3.41 9.45 3.49
CA VAL A 160 -2.17 10.15 3.84
C VAL A 160 -2.25 10.78 5.23
N SER A 161 -3.42 11.27 5.65
CA SER A 161 -3.61 11.83 6.99
C SER A 161 -3.46 10.83 8.15
N LEU A 162 -3.47 9.54 7.87
CA LEU A 162 -3.19 8.49 8.86
C LEU A 162 -1.69 8.40 9.19
N VAL A 163 -0.84 8.77 8.22
CA VAL A 163 0.62 8.70 8.36
C VAL A 163 1.27 10.08 8.49
N LEU A 164 0.58 11.14 8.06
CA LEU A 164 0.94 12.56 8.19
C LEU A 164 -0.27 13.34 8.70
N PRO A 165 -0.52 13.33 10.01
CA PRO A 165 -1.72 13.95 10.60
C PRO A 165 -1.87 15.45 10.32
N GLU A 166 -0.78 16.17 10.11
CA GLU A 166 -0.75 17.60 9.77
C GLU A 166 -1.34 17.92 8.40
N LEU A 167 -1.49 16.91 7.53
CA LEU A 167 -2.14 17.03 6.23
C LEU A 167 -3.63 16.66 6.26
N LYS A 168 -4.20 16.43 7.44
CA LYS A 168 -5.62 16.10 7.57
C LYS A 168 -6.51 17.20 6.98
N GLY A 169 -7.38 16.80 6.04
CA GLY A 169 -8.31 17.70 5.36
C GLY A 169 -7.69 18.59 4.28
N LYS A 170 -6.38 18.47 4.02
CA LYS A 170 -5.70 19.26 2.98
C LYS A 170 -5.56 18.55 1.64
N LEU A 171 -5.69 17.23 1.63
CA LEU A 171 -5.52 16.41 0.43
C LEU A 171 -6.82 15.66 0.11
N ASP A 172 -7.19 15.69 -1.16
CA ASP A 172 -8.26 14.86 -1.72
C ASP A 172 -7.83 14.32 -3.10
N GLY A 173 -8.63 13.45 -3.69
CA GLY A 173 -8.26 12.89 -4.98
C GLY A 173 -9.28 11.97 -5.61
N SER A 174 -8.98 11.61 -6.85
CA SER A 174 -9.74 10.67 -7.67
C SER A 174 -8.84 9.63 -8.32
N ALA A 175 -9.43 8.58 -8.83
CA ALA A 175 -8.72 7.54 -9.58
C ALA A 175 -9.33 7.35 -10.97
N ILE A 176 -8.47 7.14 -11.94
CA ILE A 176 -8.85 6.66 -13.27
C ILE A 176 -8.12 5.33 -13.48
N ARG A 177 -8.87 4.23 -13.49
CA ARG A 177 -8.32 2.92 -13.84
C ARG A 177 -8.17 2.84 -15.34
N VAL A 178 -7.01 2.38 -15.79
CA VAL A 178 -6.65 2.29 -17.22
C VAL A 178 -6.37 0.85 -17.63
N PRO A 179 -6.48 0.51 -18.93
CA PRO A 179 -6.27 -0.86 -19.43
C PRO A 179 -4.77 -1.23 -19.45
N THR A 180 -4.10 -1.11 -18.33
CA THR A 180 -2.68 -1.39 -18.15
C THR A 180 -2.54 -2.36 -16.97
N PRO A 181 -1.87 -3.52 -17.15
CA PRO A 181 -1.78 -4.54 -16.11
C PRO A 181 -0.80 -4.18 -14.99
N ASN A 182 0.11 -3.27 -15.24
CA ASN A 182 1.18 -2.92 -14.31
C ASN A 182 1.53 -1.44 -14.41
N VAL A 183 2.09 -0.89 -13.33
CA VAL A 183 2.54 0.50 -13.16
C VAL A 183 1.37 1.50 -13.15
N SER A 184 1.42 2.42 -12.21
CA SER A 184 0.47 3.51 -12.05
C SER A 184 1.21 4.85 -11.97
N CYS A 185 0.51 5.94 -12.25
CA CYS A 185 1.02 7.30 -12.18
C CYS A 185 0.16 8.12 -11.21
N VAL A 186 0.78 9.03 -10.49
CA VAL A 186 0.09 10.02 -9.64
C VAL A 186 0.36 11.41 -10.21
N ASP A 187 -0.69 12.11 -10.60
CA ASP A 187 -0.70 13.53 -10.92
C ASP A 187 -1.13 14.30 -9.66
N LEU A 188 -0.20 15.03 -9.04
CA LEU A 188 -0.42 15.79 -7.82
C LEU A 188 -0.39 17.29 -8.12
N LYS A 189 -1.43 18.01 -7.71
CA LYS A 189 -1.51 19.46 -7.73
C LYS A 189 -1.58 19.99 -6.31
N CYS A 190 -0.69 20.92 -5.96
CA CYS A 190 -0.64 21.53 -4.64
C CYS A 190 -0.59 23.05 -4.71
N VAL A 191 -1.21 23.67 -3.70
CA VAL A 191 -0.98 25.09 -3.36
C VAL A 191 -0.06 25.11 -2.14
N PHE A 192 1.04 25.83 -2.25
CA PHE A 192 2.03 25.98 -1.19
C PHE A 192 1.90 27.32 -0.46
N ARG A 193 2.27 27.37 0.81
CA ARG A 193 2.35 28.62 1.59
C ARG A 193 3.53 29.48 1.18
N LYS A 194 4.66 28.86 0.81
CA LYS A 194 5.87 29.53 0.37
C LYS A 194 5.89 29.51 -1.15
N GLU A 195 6.28 30.63 -1.74
CA GLU A 195 6.62 30.65 -3.16
C GLU A 195 7.78 29.69 -3.42
N SER A 196 7.71 29.00 -4.53
CA SER A 196 8.70 28.00 -4.92
C SER A 196 8.88 27.99 -6.44
N THR A 197 10.11 27.71 -6.87
CA THR A 197 10.42 27.48 -8.29
C THR A 197 10.41 25.99 -8.61
N VAL A 198 10.35 25.67 -9.90
CA VAL A 198 10.45 24.28 -10.38
C VAL A 198 11.78 23.66 -9.95
N GLU A 199 12.86 24.41 -10.00
CA GLU A 199 14.20 23.96 -9.60
C GLU A 199 14.22 23.58 -8.12
N GLN A 200 13.70 24.44 -7.25
CA GLN A 200 13.65 24.18 -5.81
C GLN A 200 12.82 22.93 -5.46
N ILE A 201 11.69 22.71 -6.16
CA ILE A 201 10.86 21.53 -5.97
C ILE A 201 11.63 20.28 -6.42
N ASN A 202 12.25 20.33 -7.60
CA ASN A 202 13.00 19.19 -8.12
C ASN A 202 14.22 18.86 -7.24
N ASP A 203 14.94 19.86 -6.78
CA ASP A 203 16.12 19.68 -5.93
C ASP A 203 15.76 18.99 -4.61
N CYS A 204 14.67 19.40 -3.94
CA CYS A 204 14.28 18.77 -2.68
C CYS A 204 13.81 17.32 -2.87
N LEU A 205 13.15 17.00 -4.00
CA LEU A 205 12.73 15.64 -4.32
C LEU A 205 13.92 14.76 -4.73
N LEU A 206 14.89 15.30 -5.46
CA LEU A 206 16.09 14.57 -5.86
C LEU A 206 16.96 14.21 -4.66
N TYR A 207 17.17 15.14 -3.73
CA TYR A 207 17.93 14.90 -2.50
C TYR A 207 17.35 13.74 -1.67
N THR A 208 16.02 13.66 -1.58
CA THR A 208 15.36 12.57 -0.84
C THR A 208 15.40 11.23 -1.57
N SER A 209 15.45 11.20 -2.90
CA SER A 209 15.61 9.96 -3.66
C SER A 209 17.00 9.35 -3.52
N ASP A 210 18.05 10.18 -3.48
CA ASP A 210 19.43 9.74 -3.21
C ASP A 210 19.58 9.10 -1.83
N ALA A 211 18.87 9.61 -0.81
CA ALA A 211 18.85 9.02 0.52
C ALA A 211 18.17 7.63 0.55
N ALA A 212 17.25 7.34 -0.37
CA ALA A 212 16.63 6.03 -0.50
C ALA A 212 17.58 4.99 -1.14
N ASP A 213 18.49 5.42 -2.01
CA ASP A 213 19.51 4.54 -2.61
C ASP A 213 20.63 4.16 -1.64
N ASP A 214 20.88 4.97 -0.60
CA ASP A 214 21.89 4.68 0.45
C ASP A 214 21.48 3.52 1.39
N VAL A 215 20.22 3.11 1.40
CA VAL A 215 19.74 1.97 2.21
C VAL A 215 20.14 0.61 1.60
N HIS A 216 20.70 0.60 0.40
CA HIS A 216 21.16 -0.60 -0.32
C HIS A 216 22.69 -0.79 -0.33
N ARG A 217 23.43 -0.07 0.52
CA ARG A 217 24.88 -0.26 0.72
C ARG A 217 25.22 -0.94 2.04
#